data_7836e52dc09706078f586dea2ee5c486
#
_entry.id   7836e52dc09706078f586dea2ee5c486
#
_cell.length_a   1.000
_cell.length_b   1.000
_cell.length_c   1.000
_cell.angle_alpha   90.00
_cell.angle_beta   90.00
_cell.angle_gamma   90.00
#
_symmetry.space_group_name_H-M   'P 1'
#
loop_
_entity.id
_entity.type
_entity.pdbx_description
1 polymer ?
#
loop_
_entity_poly.entity_id
_entity_poly.type
_entity_poly.pdbx_seq_one_letter_code
_entity_poly.pdbx_strand_id
1 'polypeptide(L)'
;MAKTTTQPRMTGRGVTVPPGPSPGLSAAEVERSRAEHGDNRLTERRQRGFFSRFAANLGDPVIKVLLCALAANIIFTFRHTDWFETIGIAVSVLTATIVSTVSEWGGEAAYRRLSAEAGRAVCRVRRAGLITEIPAADVVVGDTVLLGAGESVPADGYITAGSVTVDQSAMTGESREVEKRPAMYAYAGRRGNIPAPDPAEPSSALRGCLVLSGEAEMTVTAVGDATYLGGISGEVQEETRESPLKVRLSHLAAQISRLGYAAAAIVAAAFLFNAFVLDSGFIGSVILMKLRDTHYLFSKLIAALTLG
;
A
#
# COMPACT_ATOMS: atom_id res chain seq x y z
N MET A 1 -33.73 -54.69 64.34
CA MET A 1 -33.90 -54.04 63.00
C MET A 1 -32.80 -52.97 62.86
N ALA A 2 -31.69 -53.32 62.23
CA ALA A 2 -30.57 -52.41 62.02
C ALA A 2 -30.71 -51.78 60.65
N LYS A 3 -30.80 -50.43 60.59
CA LYS A 3 -30.79 -49.68 59.36
C LYS A 3 -29.34 -49.52 58.88
N THR A 4 -29.04 -50.20 57.80
CA THR A 4 -27.76 -50.03 57.07
C THR A 4 -27.78 -48.71 56.34
N THR A 5 -26.93 -47.73 56.77
CA THR A 5 -26.71 -46.46 56.09
C THR A 5 -25.68 -46.68 54.99
N THR A 6 -26.10 -46.65 53.74
CA THR A 6 -25.25 -46.74 52.59
C THR A 6 -24.59 -45.37 52.38
N GLN A 7 -23.27 -45.26 52.55
CA GLN A 7 -22.49 -44.08 52.19
C GLN A 7 -22.39 -43.97 50.68
N PRO A 8 -22.48 -42.75 50.11
CA PRO A 8 -22.24 -42.54 48.70
C PRO A 8 -20.75 -42.62 48.37
N ARG A 9 -20.41 -43.47 47.43
CA ARG A 9 -19.09 -43.69 46.88
C ARG A 9 -18.65 -42.40 46.15
N MET A 10 -17.68 -41.68 46.69
CA MET A 10 -17.01 -40.59 45.99
C MET A 10 -16.23 -41.15 44.79
N THR A 11 -16.76 -40.98 43.62
CA THR A 11 -16.02 -41.14 42.36
C THR A 11 -15.03 -40.01 42.28
N GLY A 12 -13.75 -40.32 42.33
CA GLY A 12 -12.65 -39.35 42.16
C GLY A 12 -12.82 -38.59 40.84
N ARG A 13 -12.93 -37.28 40.95
CA ARG A 13 -12.71 -36.40 39.81
C ARG A 13 -11.32 -36.70 39.28
N GLY A 14 -11.26 -37.30 38.10
CA GLY A 14 -10.01 -37.43 37.36
C GLY A 14 -9.43 -36.04 37.15
N VAL A 15 -8.31 -35.77 37.78
CA VAL A 15 -7.47 -34.64 37.47
C VAL A 15 -6.99 -34.92 36.05
N THR A 16 -7.59 -34.24 35.08
CA THR A 16 -7.03 -34.19 33.71
C THR A 16 -5.73 -33.45 33.82
N VAL A 17 -4.64 -34.20 33.82
CA VAL A 17 -3.27 -33.65 33.62
C VAL A 17 -3.33 -32.93 32.29
N PRO A 18 -2.95 -31.61 32.23
CA PRO A 18 -2.90 -30.91 30.95
C PRO A 18 -1.99 -31.71 30.03
N PRO A 19 -2.33 -31.83 28.72
CA PRO A 19 -1.48 -32.52 27.78
C PRO A 19 -0.11 -31.90 27.84
N GLY A 20 0.95 -32.72 27.91
CA GLY A 20 2.33 -32.26 27.86
C GLY A 20 2.58 -31.40 26.61
N PRO A 21 3.71 -30.71 26.52
CA PRO A 21 4.00 -29.82 25.42
C PRO A 21 3.76 -30.52 24.08
N SER A 22 2.98 -29.89 23.19
CA SER A 22 2.67 -30.43 21.86
C SER A 22 3.97 -30.77 21.12
N PRO A 23 4.08 -31.95 20.50
CA PRO A 23 5.25 -32.31 19.71
C PRO A 23 5.49 -31.39 18.53
N GLY A 24 4.53 -30.52 18.19
CA GLY A 24 4.57 -29.67 17.02
C GLY A 24 4.30 -30.45 15.71
N LEU A 25 4.31 -29.75 14.60
CA LEU A 25 4.06 -30.33 13.29
C LEU A 25 5.22 -31.21 12.81
N SER A 26 4.89 -32.31 12.14
CA SER A 26 5.85 -33.08 11.34
C SER A 26 6.15 -32.35 10.02
N ALA A 27 7.25 -32.74 9.33
CA ALA A 27 7.63 -32.13 8.05
C ALA A 27 6.49 -32.26 6.99
N ALA A 28 5.80 -33.39 6.94
CA ALA A 28 4.69 -33.60 6.02
C ALA A 28 3.47 -32.71 6.34
N GLU A 29 3.21 -32.42 7.61
CA GLU A 29 2.13 -31.53 8.04
C GLU A 29 2.50 -30.07 7.73
N VAL A 30 3.76 -29.67 7.88
CA VAL A 30 4.25 -28.34 7.49
C VAL A 30 4.03 -28.09 5.99
N GLU A 31 4.42 -29.04 5.12
CA GLU A 31 4.19 -28.89 3.69
C GLU A 31 2.71 -28.85 3.31
N ARG A 32 1.88 -29.64 3.98
CA ARG A 32 0.42 -29.62 3.79
C ARG A 32 -0.16 -28.27 4.22
N SER A 33 0.21 -27.78 5.38
CA SER A 33 -0.25 -26.48 5.88
C SER A 33 0.20 -25.33 4.98
N ARG A 34 1.44 -25.39 4.47
CA ARG A 34 1.94 -24.41 3.50
C ARG A 34 1.16 -24.43 2.18
N ALA A 35 0.80 -25.61 1.68
CA ALA A 35 0.00 -25.73 0.47
C ALA A 35 -1.44 -25.23 0.65
N GLU A 36 -2.00 -25.37 1.87
CA GLU A 36 -3.39 -25.00 2.19
C GLU A 36 -3.54 -23.51 2.57
N HIS A 37 -2.60 -22.97 3.35
CA HIS A 37 -2.69 -21.62 3.94
C HIS A 37 -1.65 -20.63 3.42
N GLY A 38 -0.69 -21.07 2.61
CA GLY A 38 0.40 -20.25 2.07
C GLY A 38 1.55 -20.01 3.04
N ASP A 39 2.41 -19.06 2.68
CA ASP A 39 3.57 -18.62 3.45
C ASP A 39 3.23 -17.46 4.37
N ASN A 40 4.01 -17.26 5.43
CA ASN A 40 3.87 -16.11 6.33
C ASN A 40 4.51 -14.84 5.76
N ARG A 41 4.27 -14.56 4.48
CA ARG A 41 4.68 -13.33 3.79
C ARG A 41 3.48 -12.46 3.52
N LEU A 42 3.63 -11.16 3.75
CA LEU A 42 2.62 -10.19 3.31
C LEU A 42 2.77 -9.99 1.81
N THR A 43 1.64 -9.93 1.11
CA THR A 43 1.65 -9.68 -0.34
C THR A 43 2.13 -8.26 -0.60
N GLU A 44 3.30 -8.15 -1.23
CA GLU A 44 3.78 -6.85 -1.70
C GLU A 44 2.95 -6.40 -2.90
N ARG A 45 2.56 -5.13 -2.90
CA ARG A 45 1.83 -4.53 -4.02
C ARG A 45 2.60 -4.76 -5.32
N ARG A 46 1.90 -5.31 -6.33
CA ARG A 46 2.47 -5.54 -7.67
C ARG A 46 2.97 -4.21 -8.25
N GLN A 47 4.27 -4.12 -8.38
CA GLN A 47 4.92 -2.87 -8.78
C GLN A 47 4.78 -2.64 -10.27
N ARG A 48 4.49 -1.41 -10.64
CA ARG A 48 4.52 -0.98 -12.04
C ARG A 48 5.99 -0.94 -12.50
N GLY A 49 6.29 -1.58 -13.61
CA GLY A 49 7.61 -1.55 -14.22
C GLY A 49 8.02 -0.12 -14.60
N PHE A 50 9.32 0.11 -14.82
CA PHE A 50 9.87 1.42 -15.21
C PHE A 50 9.11 2.06 -16.37
N PHE A 51 8.84 1.33 -17.44
CA PHE A 51 8.10 1.86 -18.59
C PHE A 51 6.66 2.24 -18.28
N SER A 52 5.99 1.51 -17.39
CA SER A 52 4.63 1.85 -16.97
C SER A 52 4.60 3.15 -16.14
N ARG A 53 5.62 3.38 -15.32
CA ARG A 53 5.79 4.62 -14.55
C ARG A 53 6.17 5.78 -15.45
N PHE A 54 7.09 5.54 -16.36
CA PHE A 54 7.48 6.55 -17.35
C PHE A 54 6.24 7.02 -18.16
N ALA A 55 5.40 6.09 -18.61
CA ALA A 55 4.16 6.42 -19.31
C ALA A 55 3.14 7.12 -18.40
N ALA A 56 3.08 6.76 -17.10
CA ALA A 56 2.23 7.43 -16.13
C ALA A 56 2.71 8.87 -15.87
N ASN A 57 4.03 9.10 -15.79
CA ASN A 57 4.62 10.42 -15.60
C ASN A 57 4.44 11.33 -16.82
N LEU A 58 4.39 10.77 -18.05
CA LEU A 58 3.94 11.53 -19.22
C LEU A 58 2.48 12.03 -19.09
N GLY A 59 1.68 11.41 -18.22
CA GLY A 59 0.34 11.83 -17.85
C GLY A 59 0.27 13.01 -16.88
N ASP A 60 1.39 13.48 -16.33
CA ASP A 60 1.47 14.65 -15.44
C ASP A 60 0.92 15.90 -16.14
N PRO A 61 0.10 16.74 -15.46
CA PRO A 61 -0.46 17.95 -16.06
C PRO A 61 0.59 18.90 -16.62
N VAL A 62 1.72 19.07 -15.94
CA VAL A 62 2.83 19.95 -16.39
C VAL A 62 3.46 19.40 -17.66
N ILE A 63 3.73 18.09 -17.69
CA ILE A 63 4.33 17.43 -18.84
C ILE A 63 3.37 17.45 -20.04
N LYS A 64 2.06 17.29 -19.82
CA LYS A 64 1.05 17.42 -20.88
C LYS A 64 1.06 18.81 -21.53
N VAL A 65 1.17 19.87 -20.73
CA VAL A 65 1.26 21.24 -21.26
C VAL A 65 2.52 21.40 -22.11
N LEU A 66 3.66 20.89 -21.63
CA LEU A 66 4.91 20.92 -22.39
C LEU A 66 4.84 20.09 -23.67
N LEU A 67 4.17 18.93 -23.65
CA LEU A 67 3.93 18.12 -24.85
C LEU A 67 3.02 18.80 -25.83
N CYS A 68 1.98 19.51 -25.38
CA CYS A 68 1.12 20.33 -26.25
C CYS A 68 1.91 21.48 -26.87
N ALA A 69 2.75 22.17 -26.10
CA ALA A 69 3.63 23.22 -26.60
C ALA A 69 4.64 22.67 -27.63
N LEU A 70 5.24 21.51 -27.37
CA LEU A 70 6.12 20.81 -28.30
C LEU A 70 5.40 20.45 -29.61
N ALA A 71 4.19 19.89 -29.52
CA ALA A 71 3.39 19.54 -30.70
C ALA A 71 3.03 20.78 -31.53
N ALA A 72 2.60 21.87 -30.86
CA ALA A 72 2.36 23.14 -31.51
C ALA A 72 3.63 23.66 -32.18
N ASN A 73 4.76 23.69 -31.48
CA ASN A 73 6.03 24.13 -32.01
C ASN A 73 6.46 23.31 -33.23
N ILE A 74 6.34 22.00 -33.23
CA ILE A 74 6.63 21.13 -34.39
C ILE A 74 5.76 21.50 -35.58
N ILE A 75 4.47 21.72 -35.40
CA ILE A 75 3.55 22.11 -36.47
C ILE A 75 3.98 23.44 -37.12
N PHE A 76 4.48 24.38 -36.31
CA PHE A 76 4.92 25.69 -36.78
C PHE A 76 6.32 25.66 -37.43
N THR A 77 7.24 24.89 -36.83
CA THR A 77 8.64 24.80 -37.29
C THR A 77 8.76 24.11 -38.66
N PHE A 78 7.78 23.29 -39.07
CA PHE A 78 7.75 22.71 -40.41
C PHE A 78 7.83 23.78 -41.54
N ARG A 79 7.52 25.03 -41.22
CA ARG A 79 7.52 26.15 -42.15
C ARG A 79 8.61 27.16 -41.92
N HIS A 80 9.28 27.14 -40.74
CA HIS A 80 10.36 28.05 -40.35
C HIS A 80 11.45 27.26 -39.64
N THR A 81 12.71 27.46 -40.03
CA THR A 81 13.87 26.57 -39.78
C THR A 81 14.48 26.61 -38.36
N ASP A 82 13.75 26.99 -37.33
CA ASP A 82 14.31 27.08 -35.96
C ASP A 82 14.08 25.77 -35.14
N TRP A 83 14.89 24.77 -35.49
CA TRP A 83 14.88 23.47 -34.80
C TRP A 83 15.44 23.51 -33.37
N PHE A 84 16.22 24.54 -33.03
CA PHE A 84 16.86 24.64 -31.70
C PHE A 84 15.85 24.72 -30.57
N GLU A 85 14.79 25.50 -30.71
CA GLU A 85 13.73 25.64 -29.70
C GLU A 85 12.97 24.31 -29.52
N THR A 86 12.60 23.66 -30.62
CA THR A 86 11.90 22.37 -30.61
C THR A 86 12.74 21.29 -29.93
N ILE A 87 14.03 21.20 -30.23
CA ILE A 87 14.96 20.26 -29.61
C ILE A 87 15.11 20.58 -28.11
N GLY A 88 15.24 21.87 -27.75
CA GLY A 88 15.36 22.31 -26.37
C GLY A 88 14.14 21.86 -25.51
N ILE A 89 12.93 22.08 -26.02
CA ILE A 89 11.69 21.64 -25.35
C ILE A 89 11.66 20.11 -25.24
N ALA A 90 11.96 19.38 -26.32
CA ALA A 90 11.95 17.92 -26.32
C ALA A 90 12.95 17.33 -25.31
N VAL A 91 14.17 17.86 -25.27
CA VAL A 91 15.21 17.47 -24.29
C VAL A 91 14.76 17.76 -22.87
N SER A 92 14.16 18.93 -22.63
CA SER A 92 13.66 19.32 -21.30
C SER A 92 12.55 18.38 -20.81
N VAL A 93 11.57 18.05 -21.65
CA VAL A 93 10.49 17.10 -21.32
C VAL A 93 11.06 15.71 -21.03
N LEU A 94 11.97 15.23 -21.89
CA LEU A 94 12.57 13.91 -21.71
C LEU A 94 13.38 13.84 -20.41
N THR A 95 14.20 14.85 -20.14
CA THR A 95 15.02 14.94 -18.93
C THR A 95 14.15 14.99 -17.67
N ALA A 96 13.13 15.84 -17.65
CA ALA A 96 12.20 15.96 -16.53
C ALA A 96 11.50 14.63 -16.25
N THR A 97 11.00 13.95 -17.30
CA THR A 97 10.31 12.66 -17.17
C THR A 97 11.23 11.55 -16.67
N ILE A 98 12.49 11.50 -17.18
CA ILE A 98 13.49 10.53 -16.74
C ILE A 98 13.86 10.77 -15.28
N VAL A 99 14.16 12.00 -14.89
CA VAL A 99 14.54 12.35 -13.50
C VAL A 99 13.41 11.99 -12.54
N SER A 100 12.17 12.35 -12.85
CA SER A 100 10.99 11.96 -12.04
C SER A 100 10.88 10.44 -11.89
N THR A 101 10.96 9.70 -13.00
CA THR A 101 10.84 8.24 -13.00
C THR A 101 11.96 7.55 -12.23
N VAL A 102 13.21 8.02 -12.39
CA VAL A 102 14.39 7.49 -11.66
C VAL A 102 14.29 7.78 -10.17
N SER A 103 13.84 8.98 -9.79
CA SER A 103 13.64 9.37 -8.39
C SER A 103 12.62 8.48 -7.69
N GLU A 104 11.47 8.23 -8.33
CA GLU A 104 10.45 7.31 -7.80
C GLU A 104 10.98 5.87 -7.68
N TRP A 105 11.69 5.41 -8.71
CA TRP A 105 12.24 4.05 -8.71
C TRP A 105 13.32 3.85 -7.64
N GLY A 106 14.19 4.84 -7.45
CA GLY A 106 15.26 4.81 -6.44
C GLY A 106 14.70 4.78 -5.01
N GLY A 107 13.69 5.60 -4.72
CA GLY A 107 13.03 5.65 -3.41
C GLY A 107 12.40 4.30 -3.03
N GLU A 108 11.75 3.65 -3.98
CA GLU A 108 11.11 2.35 -3.74
C GLU A 108 12.12 1.19 -3.61
N ALA A 109 13.23 1.24 -4.33
CA ALA A 109 14.30 0.26 -4.18
C ALA A 109 14.95 0.33 -2.77
N ALA A 110 15.12 1.52 -2.22
CA ALA A 110 15.61 1.73 -0.86
C ALA A 110 14.61 1.19 0.19
N TYR A 111 13.32 1.49 0.02
CA TYR A 111 12.26 0.95 0.90
C TYR A 111 12.23 -0.57 0.91
N ARG A 112 12.38 -1.23 -0.25
CA ARG A 112 12.41 -2.69 -0.35
C ARG A 112 13.57 -3.32 0.39
N ARG A 113 14.76 -2.72 0.33
CA ARG A 113 15.93 -3.23 1.07
C ARG A 113 15.66 -3.21 2.56
N LEU A 114 15.11 -2.11 3.09
CA LEU A 114 14.75 -1.99 4.51
C LEU A 114 13.67 -3.00 4.92
N SER A 115 12.64 -3.18 4.10
CA SER A 115 11.57 -4.15 4.37
C SER A 115 12.06 -5.60 4.30
N ALA A 116 12.98 -5.93 3.38
CA ALA A 116 13.58 -7.26 3.28
C ALA A 116 14.51 -7.58 4.45
N GLU A 117 15.18 -6.59 5.02
CA GLU A 117 15.99 -6.76 6.24
C GLU A 117 15.11 -7.01 7.47
N ALA A 118 14.00 -6.27 7.61
CA ALA A 118 13.01 -6.50 8.66
C ALA A 118 12.35 -7.90 8.56
N GLY A 119 12.16 -8.42 7.35
CA GLY A 119 11.59 -9.75 7.10
C GLY A 119 12.52 -10.94 7.39
N ARG A 120 13.79 -10.70 7.74
CA ARG A 120 14.77 -11.74 8.11
C ARG A 120 14.72 -12.12 9.60
N ALA A 121 13.75 -11.61 10.36
CA ALA A 121 13.59 -12.01 11.75
C ALA A 121 13.45 -13.54 11.83
N VAL A 122 14.22 -14.15 12.73
CA VAL A 122 14.13 -15.57 13.04
C VAL A 122 13.21 -15.78 14.24
N CYS A 123 12.54 -16.92 14.28
CA CYS A 123 11.71 -17.31 15.41
C CYS A 123 11.97 -18.77 15.77
N ARG A 124 11.71 -19.13 17.01
CA ARG A 124 11.86 -20.47 17.51
C ARG A 124 10.54 -21.21 17.40
N VAL A 125 10.55 -22.33 16.73
CA VAL A 125 9.36 -23.20 16.58
C VAL A 125 9.65 -24.60 17.08
N ARG A 126 8.62 -25.27 17.60
CA ARG A 126 8.70 -26.69 17.93
C ARG A 126 8.07 -27.48 16.79
N ARG A 127 8.89 -28.31 16.12
CA ARG A 127 8.47 -29.25 15.08
C ARG A 127 9.05 -30.63 15.37
N ALA A 128 8.21 -31.68 15.24
CA ALA A 128 8.59 -33.07 15.54
C ALA A 128 9.30 -33.27 16.90
N GLY A 129 8.89 -32.52 17.93
CA GLY A 129 9.48 -32.56 19.27
C GLY A 129 10.78 -31.77 19.45
N LEU A 130 11.34 -31.22 18.37
CA LEU A 130 12.58 -30.43 18.39
C LEU A 130 12.29 -28.93 18.27
N ILE A 131 13.04 -28.13 19.02
CA ILE A 131 13.02 -26.67 18.88
C ILE A 131 14.05 -26.29 17.81
N THR A 132 13.59 -25.59 16.79
CA THR A 132 14.42 -25.15 15.65
C THR A 132 14.18 -23.68 15.39
N GLU A 133 15.23 -22.94 15.05
CA GLU A 133 15.14 -21.57 14.58
C GLU A 133 14.85 -21.58 13.09
N ILE A 134 13.80 -20.85 12.69
CA ILE A 134 13.41 -20.66 11.28
C ILE A 134 13.17 -19.18 11.00
N PRO A 135 13.28 -18.75 9.72
CA PRO A 135 12.82 -17.44 9.33
C PRO A 135 11.33 -17.27 9.64
N ALA A 136 10.92 -16.11 10.14
CA ALA A 136 9.50 -15.81 10.42
C ALA A 136 8.61 -16.01 9.17
N ALA A 137 9.15 -15.79 7.97
CA ALA A 137 8.47 -16.03 6.70
C ALA A 137 8.09 -17.51 6.45
N ASP A 138 8.78 -18.46 7.11
CA ASP A 138 8.59 -19.90 6.92
C ASP A 138 7.67 -20.54 7.97
N VAL A 139 7.08 -19.73 8.84
CA VAL A 139 6.06 -20.14 9.80
C VAL A 139 4.78 -20.49 9.05
N VAL A 140 4.13 -21.59 9.47
CA VAL A 140 2.88 -22.06 8.89
C VAL A 140 1.78 -22.18 9.94
N VAL A 141 0.54 -22.23 9.51
CA VAL A 141 -0.61 -22.48 10.40
C VAL A 141 -0.45 -23.83 11.10
N GLY A 142 -0.66 -23.84 12.42
CA GLY A 142 -0.49 -25.02 13.27
C GLY A 142 0.91 -25.16 13.89
N ASP A 143 1.89 -24.34 13.51
CA ASP A 143 3.19 -24.31 14.18
C ASP A 143 3.04 -23.91 15.65
N THR A 144 3.87 -24.52 16.49
CA THR A 144 4.03 -24.09 17.89
C THR A 144 5.25 -23.19 17.97
N VAL A 145 5.04 -21.88 18.15
CA VAL A 145 6.07 -20.86 18.29
C VAL A 145 6.38 -20.64 19.76
N LEU A 146 7.66 -20.53 20.08
CA LEU A 146 8.15 -20.15 21.41
C LEU A 146 8.41 -18.64 21.41
N LEU A 147 7.77 -17.94 22.33
CA LEU A 147 7.89 -16.49 22.49
C LEU A 147 8.73 -16.18 23.73
N GLY A 148 9.69 -15.28 23.61
CA GLY A 148 10.52 -14.79 24.70
C GLY A 148 10.65 -13.27 24.66
N ALA A 149 11.11 -12.69 25.77
CA ALA A 149 11.31 -11.24 25.89
C ALA A 149 12.26 -10.71 24.82
N GLY A 150 11.89 -9.60 24.19
CA GLY A 150 12.61 -8.96 23.08
C GLY A 150 12.29 -9.55 21.71
N GLU A 151 11.52 -10.61 21.61
CA GLU A 151 11.10 -11.19 20.33
C GLU A 151 9.80 -10.58 19.82
N SER A 152 9.65 -10.49 18.51
CA SER A 152 8.39 -10.09 17.87
C SER A 152 7.55 -11.32 17.57
N VAL A 153 6.26 -11.24 17.79
CA VAL A 153 5.29 -12.28 17.43
C VAL A 153 5.28 -12.44 15.90
N PRO A 154 5.64 -13.63 15.34
CA PRO A 154 5.86 -13.78 13.90
C PRO A 154 4.57 -13.91 13.09
N ALA A 155 3.49 -14.41 13.69
CA ALA A 155 2.21 -14.70 13.06
C ALA A 155 1.09 -14.59 14.08
N ASP A 156 -0.17 -14.59 13.65
CA ASP A 156 -1.29 -14.58 14.59
C ASP A 156 -1.55 -15.96 15.16
N GLY A 157 -1.91 -16.01 16.43
CA GLY A 157 -2.19 -17.28 17.11
C GLY A 157 -2.72 -17.11 18.51
N TYR A 158 -2.80 -18.23 19.20
CA TYR A 158 -3.25 -18.29 20.60
C TYR A 158 -2.18 -18.86 21.51
N ILE A 159 -2.02 -18.23 22.68
CA ILE A 159 -1.14 -18.70 23.75
C ILE A 159 -1.71 -20.02 24.30
N THR A 160 -0.88 -21.05 24.28
CA THR A 160 -1.23 -22.41 24.74
C THR A 160 -0.58 -22.76 26.06
N ALA A 161 0.58 -22.18 26.37
CA ALA A 161 1.29 -22.37 27.64
C ALA A 161 2.12 -21.13 28.01
N GLY A 162 2.37 -20.94 29.29
CA GLY A 162 3.12 -19.77 29.79
C GLY A 162 2.32 -18.49 29.83
N SER A 163 3.01 -17.35 30.01
CA SER A 163 2.42 -16.02 29.91
C SER A 163 3.47 -15.03 29.46
N VAL A 164 3.07 -14.04 28.66
CA VAL A 164 3.91 -12.97 28.16
C VAL A 164 3.20 -11.63 28.27
N THR A 165 3.93 -10.60 28.55
CA THR A 165 3.47 -9.21 28.42
C THR A 165 3.91 -8.69 27.07
N VAL A 166 2.98 -8.17 26.27
CA VAL A 166 3.23 -7.69 24.93
C VAL A 166 2.85 -6.22 24.78
N ASP A 167 3.58 -5.53 23.93
CA ASP A 167 3.21 -4.21 23.40
C ASP A 167 2.43 -4.40 22.11
N GLN A 168 1.18 -3.94 22.11
CA GLN A 168 0.27 -3.98 20.93
C GLN A 168 0.08 -2.63 20.28
N SER A 169 0.85 -1.61 20.67
CA SER A 169 0.68 -0.23 20.21
C SER A 169 0.72 -0.10 18.68
N ALA A 170 1.52 -0.91 18.03
CA ALA A 170 1.61 -0.95 16.56
C ALA A 170 0.31 -1.39 15.88
N MET A 171 -0.55 -2.16 16.57
CA MET A 171 -1.81 -2.71 16.03
C MET A 171 -3.03 -1.91 16.48
N THR A 172 -3.07 -1.52 17.76
CA THR A 172 -4.24 -0.87 18.36
C THR A 172 -4.09 0.64 18.48
N GLY A 173 -2.87 1.17 18.36
CA GLY A 173 -2.56 2.59 18.61
C GLY A 173 -2.50 2.94 20.10
N GLU A 174 -2.80 2.01 21.01
CA GLU A 174 -2.78 2.22 22.46
C GLU A 174 -1.45 1.72 23.05
N SER A 175 -0.68 2.61 23.66
CA SER A 175 0.58 2.27 24.34
C SER A 175 0.31 1.64 25.70
N ARG A 176 -0.35 0.49 25.73
CA ARG A 176 -0.60 -0.29 26.95
C ARG A 176 0.06 -1.65 26.83
N GLU A 177 0.75 -2.01 27.88
CA GLU A 177 1.25 -3.37 28.07
C GLU A 177 0.07 -4.31 28.37
N VAL A 178 -0.04 -5.39 27.62
CA VAL A 178 -1.14 -6.36 27.75
C VAL A 178 -0.56 -7.72 28.10
N GLU A 179 -1.01 -8.28 29.23
CA GLU A 179 -0.67 -9.64 29.59
C GLU A 179 -1.46 -10.63 28.73
N LYS A 180 -0.74 -11.53 28.09
CA LYS A 180 -1.29 -12.62 27.28
C LYS A 180 -1.04 -13.97 27.97
N ARG A 181 -2.10 -14.78 28.13
CA ARG A 181 -2.08 -16.03 28.84
C ARG A 181 -3.04 -17.04 28.22
N PRO A 182 -2.85 -18.34 28.42
CA PRO A 182 -3.75 -19.36 27.89
C PRO A 182 -5.19 -19.13 28.35
N ALA A 183 -6.13 -19.23 27.43
CA ALA A 183 -7.54 -19.28 27.80
C ALA A 183 -7.86 -20.67 28.38
N MET A 184 -8.38 -20.70 29.58
CA MET A 184 -8.57 -21.94 30.37
C MET A 184 -9.42 -22.99 29.70
N TYR A 185 -10.22 -22.68 28.66
CA TYR A 185 -11.13 -23.59 27.96
C TYR A 185 -11.32 -23.33 26.47
N ALA A 186 -10.65 -22.34 25.87
CA ALA A 186 -11.10 -21.85 24.59
C ALA A 186 -10.83 -22.79 23.40
N TYR A 187 -9.69 -23.52 23.36
CA TYR A 187 -9.26 -24.17 22.13
C TYR A 187 -8.69 -25.58 22.26
N ALA A 188 -8.68 -26.17 23.46
CA ALA A 188 -8.19 -27.51 23.66
C ALA A 188 -9.11 -28.52 22.93
N GLY A 189 -8.69 -28.99 21.78
CA GLY A 189 -9.34 -30.08 21.03
C GLY A 189 -10.32 -29.66 19.93
N ARG A 190 -10.50 -28.39 19.62
CA ARG A 190 -11.30 -27.95 18.45
C ARG A 190 -10.46 -27.99 17.17
N ARG A 191 -10.56 -29.08 16.44
CA ARG A 191 -10.24 -29.11 15.01
C ARG A 191 -11.42 -28.48 14.27
N GLY A 192 -11.28 -27.24 13.84
CA GLY A 192 -12.28 -26.54 13.02
C GLY A 192 -12.87 -25.30 13.68
N ASN A 193 -12.89 -24.23 12.93
CA ASN A 193 -13.48 -22.92 13.24
C ASN A 193 -12.90 -22.24 14.49
N ILE A 194 -11.57 -22.04 14.52
CA ILE A 194 -10.92 -21.15 15.48
C ILE A 194 -11.27 -19.72 15.02
N PRO A 195 -11.87 -18.87 15.88
CA PRO A 195 -12.18 -17.50 15.50
C PRO A 195 -10.90 -16.74 15.12
N ALA A 196 -11.05 -15.67 14.33
CA ALA A 196 -9.92 -14.80 14.04
C ALA A 196 -9.36 -14.21 15.34
N PRO A 197 -8.04 -14.10 15.49
CA PRO A 197 -7.42 -13.52 16.68
C PRO A 197 -7.90 -12.09 16.91
N ASP A 198 -8.35 -11.81 18.15
CA ASP A 198 -8.86 -10.49 18.58
C ASP A 198 -7.80 -9.82 19.49
N PRO A 199 -7.40 -8.55 19.24
CA PRO A 199 -6.51 -7.81 20.12
C PRO A 199 -6.98 -7.76 21.58
N ALA A 200 -8.28 -7.71 21.81
CA ALA A 200 -8.89 -7.62 23.14
C ALA A 200 -8.85 -8.96 23.90
N GLU A 201 -8.65 -10.08 23.22
CA GLU A 201 -8.66 -11.40 23.86
C GLU A 201 -7.33 -11.69 24.55
N PRO A 202 -7.33 -12.06 25.87
CA PRO A 202 -6.10 -12.32 26.61
C PRO A 202 -5.28 -13.50 26.08
N SER A 203 -5.88 -14.44 25.35
CA SER A 203 -5.19 -15.60 24.79
C SER A 203 -4.64 -15.36 23.37
N SER A 204 -5.03 -14.27 22.74
CA SER A 204 -4.65 -13.94 21.37
C SER A 204 -3.34 -13.18 21.31
N ALA A 205 -2.38 -13.67 20.53
CA ALA A 205 -1.14 -12.99 20.21
C ALA A 205 -1.13 -12.64 18.71
N LEU A 206 -0.89 -11.35 18.40
CA LEU A 206 -0.97 -10.83 17.05
C LEU A 206 0.41 -10.60 16.45
N ARG A 207 0.54 -10.85 15.17
CA ARG A 207 1.75 -10.59 14.40
C ARG A 207 2.22 -9.15 14.55
N GLY A 208 3.53 -8.98 14.80
CA GLY A 208 4.16 -7.67 14.92
C GLY A 208 4.14 -7.06 16.33
N CYS A 209 3.42 -7.67 17.29
CA CYS A 209 3.52 -7.28 18.69
C CYS A 209 4.90 -7.63 19.24
N LEU A 210 5.45 -6.76 20.09
CA LEU A 210 6.74 -6.98 20.77
C LEU A 210 6.50 -7.63 22.13
N VAL A 211 7.19 -8.72 22.42
CA VAL A 211 7.18 -9.35 23.75
C VAL A 211 8.11 -8.56 24.67
N LEU A 212 7.56 -7.95 25.72
CA LEU A 212 8.30 -7.14 26.67
C LEU A 212 8.90 -8.00 27.80
N SER A 213 8.14 -8.99 28.26
CA SER A 213 8.57 -9.88 29.35
C SER A 213 7.81 -11.20 29.32
N GLY A 214 8.37 -12.21 30.02
CA GLY A 214 7.78 -13.53 30.14
C GLY A 214 8.19 -14.50 29.02
N GLU A 215 7.68 -15.72 29.10
CA GLU A 215 7.85 -16.77 28.09
C GLU A 215 6.53 -17.49 27.86
N ALA A 216 6.21 -17.80 26.61
CA ALA A 216 4.99 -18.50 26.25
C ALA A 216 5.18 -19.39 25.04
N GLU A 217 4.31 -20.39 24.92
CA GLU A 217 4.11 -21.14 23.68
C GLU A 217 2.81 -20.70 23.02
N MET A 218 2.87 -20.50 21.73
CA MET A 218 1.76 -20.04 20.91
C MET A 218 1.53 -21.02 19.76
N THR A 219 0.25 -21.36 19.49
CA THR A 219 -0.13 -22.08 18.27
C THR A 219 -0.60 -21.08 17.22
N VAL A 220 0.02 -21.13 16.03
CA VAL A 220 -0.27 -20.24 14.90
C VAL A 220 -1.62 -20.63 14.27
N THR A 221 -2.47 -19.62 14.03
CA THR A 221 -3.79 -19.80 13.41
C THR A 221 -3.95 -19.04 12.10
N ALA A 222 -3.18 -17.99 11.88
CA ALA A 222 -3.18 -17.25 10.63
C ALA A 222 -1.77 -16.77 10.26
N VAL A 223 -1.48 -16.77 8.96
CA VAL A 223 -0.19 -16.37 8.39
C VAL A 223 -0.39 -15.39 7.23
N GLY A 224 0.65 -14.63 6.89
CA GLY A 224 0.65 -13.73 5.73
C GLY A 224 -0.48 -12.71 5.78
N ASP A 225 -1.18 -12.59 4.66
CA ASP A 225 -2.28 -11.62 4.50
C ASP A 225 -3.53 -11.98 5.32
N ALA A 226 -3.64 -13.22 5.78
CA ALA A 226 -4.73 -13.64 6.65
C ALA A 226 -4.56 -13.20 8.12
N THR A 227 -3.40 -12.63 8.48
CA THR A 227 -3.16 -12.05 9.81
C THR A 227 -3.90 -10.74 9.99
N TYR A 228 -4.12 -10.33 11.25
CA TYR A 228 -4.69 -9.02 11.60
C TYR A 228 -3.90 -7.87 10.97
N LEU A 229 -2.57 -7.94 11.06
CA LEU A 229 -1.68 -6.98 10.39
C LEU A 229 -1.82 -7.02 8.85
N GLY A 230 -1.98 -8.21 8.26
CA GLY A 230 -2.22 -8.38 6.83
C GLY A 230 -3.50 -7.71 6.37
N GLY A 231 -4.60 -7.88 7.13
CA GLY A 231 -5.87 -7.22 6.87
C GLY A 231 -5.76 -5.70 6.89
N ILE A 232 -5.17 -5.12 7.95
CA ILE A 232 -4.94 -3.66 8.04
C ILE A 232 -4.05 -3.18 6.89
N SER A 233 -2.97 -3.91 6.59
CA SER A 233 -2.05 -3.55 5.50
C SER A 233 -2.75 -3.56 4.14
N GLY A 234 -3.67 -4.51 3.91
CA GLY A 234 -4.52 -4.56 2.72
C GLY A 234 -5.41 -3.33 2.60
N GLU A 235 -6.14 -2.97 3.66
CA GLU A 235 -7.01 -1.79 3.69
C GLU A 235 -6.25 -0.47 3.50
N VAL A 236 -5.06 -0.34 4.08
CA VAL A 236 -4.20 0.84 3.89
C VAL A 236 -3.63 0.91 2.47
N GLN A 237 -3.44 -0.25 1.80
CA GLN A 237 -2.98 -0.32 0.42
C GLN A 237 -4.08 -0.09 -0.62
N GLU A 238 -5.36 -0.30 -0.27
CA GLU A 238 -6.52 0.05 -1.09
C GLU A 238 -6.79 1.56 -1.01
N GLU A 239 -6.08 2.34 -1.80
CA GLU A 239 -6.20 3.79 -1.96
C GLU A 239 -5.80 4.61 -0.71
N THR A 240 -4.57 5.08 -0.73
CA THR A 240 -4.23 6.29 0.03
C THR A 240 -5.20 7.39 -0.40
N ARG A 241 -6.25 7.64 0.39
CA ARG A 241 -7.15 8.78 0.20
C ARG A 241 -6.27 10.00 0.04
N GLU A 242 -6.41 10.70 -1.08
CA GLU A 242 -5.65 11.92 -1.31
C GLU A 242 -5.81 12.83 -0.11
N SER A 243 -4.70 13.34 0.41
CA SER A 243 -4.71 14.25 1.56
C SER A 243 -5.75 15.36 1.31
N PRO A 244 -6.62 15.70 2.29
CA PRO A 244 -7.58 16.79 2.16
C PRO A 244 -6.93 18.11 1.71
N LEU A 245 -5.67 18.32 2.09
CA LEU A 245 -4.87 19.45 1.65
C LEU A 245 -4.56 19.36 0.14
N LYS A 246 -4.17 18.19 -0.36
CA LYS A 246 -3.90 17.98 -1.79
C LYS A 246 -5.16 18.21 -2.64
N VAL A 247 -6.31 17.72 -2.17
CA VAL A 247 -7.62 17.94 -2.83
C VAL A 247 -7.97 19.44 -2.87
N ARG A 248 -7.78 20.17 -1.77
CA ARG A 248 -8.02 21.61 -1.73
C ARG A 248 -7.07 22.38 -2.63
N LEU A 249 -5.79 22.03 -2.63
CA LEU A 249 -4.78 22.64 -3.50
C LEU A 249 -5.07 22.38 -4.97
N SER A 250 -5.49 21.17 -5.35
CA SER A 250 -5.88 20.85 -6.72
C SER A 250 -7.14 21.65 -7.17
N HIS A 251 -8.10 21.83 -6.28
CA HIS A 251 -9.25 22.70 -6.54
C HIS A 251 -8.86 24.18 -6.76
N LEU A 252 -7.98 24.72 -5.92
CA LEU A 252 -7.45 26.09 -6.08
C LEU A 252 -6.66 26.22 -7.39
N ALA A 253 -5.80 25.25 -7.69
CA ALA A 253 -5.06 25.21 -8.96
C ALA A 253 -6.01 25.19 -10.16
N ALA A 254 -7.07 24.39 -10.11
CA ALA A 254 -8.09 24.35 -11.17
C ALA A 254 -8.84 25.67 -11.32
N GLN A 255 -9.13 26.39 -10.24
CA GLN A 255 -9.77 27.73 -10.29
C GLN A 255 -8.83 28.76 -10.91
N ILE A 256 -7.54 28.79 -10.51
CA ILE A 256 -6.53 29.67 -11.08
C ILE A 256 -6.36 29.39 -12.58
N SER A 257 -6.29 28.11 -12.95
CA SER A 257 -6.19 27.69 -14.36
C SER A 257 -7.40 28.15 -15.19
N ARG A 258 -8.61 28.05 -14.65
CA ARG A 258 -9.82 28.54 -15.33
C ARG A 258 -9.78 30.05 -15.57
N LEU A 259 -9.31 30.81 -14.59
CA LEU A 259 -9.11 32.26 -14.73
C LEU A 259 -8.04 32.57 -15.79
N GLY A 260 -6.93 31.83 -15.77
CA GLY A 260 -5.88 31.95 -16.77
C GLY A 260 -6.40 31.67 -18.19
N TYR A 261 -7.13 30.56 -18.38
CA TYR A 261 -7.72 30.25 -19.71
C TYR A 261 -8.76 31.27 -20.14
N ALA A 262 -9.54 31.82 -19.22
CA ALA A 262 -10.50 32.88 -19.56
C ALA A 262 -9.79 34.17 -20.00
N ALA A 263 -8.72 34.56 -19.29
CA ALA A 263 -7.89 35.72 -19.68
C ALA A 263 -7.21 35.50 -21.03
N ALA A 264 -6.64 34.31 -21.27
CA ALA A 264 -6.04 33.92 -22.54
C ALA A 264 -7.05 33.97 -23.69
N ALA A 265 -8.27 33.46 -23.47
CA ALA A 265 -9.34 33.52 -24.47
C ALA A 265 -9.76 34.97 -24.79
N ILE A 266 -9.80 35.85 -23.79
CA ILE A 266 -10.11 37.27 -24.01
C ILE A 266 -9.01 37.94 -24.83
N VAL A 267 -7.72 37.69 -24.50
CA VAL A 267 -6.58 38.23 -25.25
C VAL A 267 -6.58 37.75 -26.69
N ALA A 268 -6.80 36.45 -26.90
CA ALA A 268 -6.90 35.85 -28.22
C ALA A 268 -8.07 36.46 -29.06
N ALA A 269 -9.23 36.60 -28.42
CA ALA A 269 -10.41 37.22 -29.04
C ALA A 269 -10.17 38.67 -29.41
N ALA A 270 -9.55 39.45 -28.49
CA ALA A 270 -9.20 40.85 -28.76
C ALA A 270 -8.20 40.98 -29.90
N PHE A 271 -7.18 40.12 -29.95
CA PHE A 271 -6.23 40.05 -31.04
C PHE A 271 -6.89 39.75 -32.39
N LEU A 272 -7.75 38.75 -32.42
CA LEU A 272 -8.50 38.37 -33.65
C LEU A 272 -9.44 39.51 -34.07
N PHE A 273 -10.14 40.15 -33.15
CA PHE A 273 -10.99 41.28 -33.38
C PHE A 273 -10.20 42.43 -34.00
N ASN A 274 -9.04 42.74 -33.43
CA ASN A 274 -8.13 43.76 -33.99
C ASN A 274 -7.72 43.38 -35.43
N ALA A 275 -7.23 42.17 -35.68
CA ALA A 275 -6.72 41.73 -36.97
C ALA A 275 -7.78 41.66 -38.06
N PHE A 276 -9.02 41.27 -37.70
CA PHE A 276 -10.09 41.10 -38.69
C PHE A 276 -11.00 42.32 -38.85
N VAL A 277 -11.26 43.03 -37.74
CA VAL A 277 -12.26 44.14 -37.76
C VAL A 277 -11.59 45.49 -37.80
N LEU A 278 -10.74 45.81 -36.79
CA LEU A 278 -10.09 47.14 -36.72
C LEU A 278 -9.17 47.39 -37.89
N ASP A 279 -8.31 46.42 -38.20
CA ASP A 279 -7.33 46.51 -39.30
C ASP A 279 -8.00 46.47 -40.72
N SER A 280 -9.30 46.18 -40.79
CA SER A 280 -10.10 46.25 -41.99
C SER A 280 -10.97 47.52 -42.10
N GLY A 281 -10.86 48.45 -41.14
CA GLY A 281 -11.60 49.70 -41.11
C GLY A 281 -13.14 49.51 -41.09
N PHE A 282 -13.61 48.41 -40.47
CA PHE A 282 -15.03 48.02 -40.41
C PHE A 282 -15.71 47.76 -41.78
N ILE A 283 -14.90 47.57 -42.83
CA ILE A 283 -15.43 47.34 -44.20
C ILE A 283 -15.74 45.84 -44.34
N GLY A 284 -17.02 45.47 -44.44
CA GLY A 284 -17.48 44.07 -44.47
C GLY A 284 -16.91 43.23 -45.61
N SER A 285 -16.69 43.83 -46.79
CA SER A 285 -16.07 43.15 -47.94
C SER A 285 -14.62 42.78 -47.71
N VAL A 286 -13.84 43.62 -46.99
CA VAL A 286 -12.44 43.39 -46.65
C VAL A 286 -12.34 42.31 -45.57
N ILE A 287 -13.26 42.33 -44.60
CA ILE A 287 -13.32 41.29 -43.55
C ILE A 287 -13.63 39.92 -44.15
N LEU A 288 -14.58 39.87 -45.07
CA LEU A 288 -14.93 38.61 -45.77
C LEU A 288 -13.78 38.09 -46.65
N MET A 289 -13.04 38.97 -47.29
CA MET A 289 -11.88 38.61 -48.09
C MET A 289 -10.75 38.04 -47.23
N LYS A 290 -10.45 38.66 -46.07
CA LYS A 290 -9.48 38.16 -45.09
C LYS A 290 -9.89 36.80 -44.45
N LEU A 291 -11.19 36.60 -44.21
CA LEU A 291 -11.73 35.33 -43.70
C LEU A 291 -11.69 34.21 -44.74
N ARG A 292 -11.76 34.56 -46.04
CA ARG A 292 -11.70 33.61 -47.17
C ARG A 292 -10.24 33.24 -47.50
N ASP A 293 -9.29 34.06 -47.15
CA ASP A 293 -7.85 33.75 -47.27
C ASP A 293 -7.43 32.79 -46.15
N THR A 294 -7.39 31.49 -46.47
CA THR A 294 -7.04 30.41 -45.54
C THR A 294 -5.66 30.60 -44.94
N HIS A 295 -4.71 31.15 -45.69
CA HIS A 295 -3.36 31.39 -45.21
C HIS A 295 -3.30 32.52 -44.15
N TYR A 296 -4.01 33.61 -44.41
CA TYR A 296 -4.12 34.74 -43.49
C TYR A 296 -4.85 34.33 -42.19
N LEU A 297 -5.99 33.63 -42.36
CA LEU A 297 -6.79 33.11 -41.25
C LEU A 297 -5.92 32.23 -40.32
N PHE A 298 -5.25 31.24 -40.92
CA PHE A 298 -4.41 30.29 -40.16
C PHE A 298 -3.24 31.01 -39.43
N SER A 299 -2.56 31.92 -40.09
CA SER A 299 -1.47 32.72 -39.51
C SER A 299 -1.92 33.54 -38.31
N LYS A 300 -3.10 34.20 -38.39
CA LYS A 300 -3.64 35.02 -37.30
C LYS A 300 -4.23 34.17 -36.16
N LEU A 301 -4.81 33.02 -36.45
CA LEU A 301 -5.31 32.09 -35.44
C LEU A 301 -4.17 31.50 -34.61
N ILE A 302 -3.06 31.23 -35.25
CA ILE A 302 -1.81 30.80 -34.63
C ILE A 302 -1.22 31.89 -33.75
N ALA A 303 -1.11 33.11 -34.26
CA ALA A 303 -0.61 34.21 -33.48
C ALA A 303 -1.50 34.51 -32.27
N ALA A 304 -2.82 34.38 -32.39
CA ALA A 304 -3.75 34.48 -31.27
C ALA A 304 -3.51 33.39 -30.21
N LEU A 305 -3.24 32.16 -30.64
CA LEU A 305 -2.97 31.03 -29.74
C LEU A 305 -1.63 31.17 -28.99
N THR A 306 -0.64 31.80 -29.64
CA THR A 306 0.69 32.04 -29.01
C THR A 306 0.72 33.25 -28.07
N LEU A 307 -0.25 34.18 -28.21
CA LEU A 307 -0.37 35.37 -27.36
C LEU A 307 -1.26 35.12 -26.12
N GLY A 308 -2.18 34.16 -26.15
CA GLY A 308 -3.06 33.79 -25.06
C GLY A 308 -2.52 32.60 -24.27
#